data_087892b3d95c1030bf08faaf5ead8ee0
#
_entry.id   087892b3d95c1030bf08faaf5ead8ee0
#
_cell.length_a   1.000
_cell.length_b   1.000
_cell.length_c   1.000
_cell.angle_alpha   90.00
_cell.angle_beta   90.00
_cell.angle_gamma   90.00
#
_symmetry.space_group_name_H-M   'P 1'
#
loop_
_entity.id
_entity.type
_entity.pdbx_description
1 polymer ?
#
loop_
_entity_poly.entity_id
_entity_poly.type
_entity_poly.pdbx_seq_one_letter_code
_entity_poly.pdbx_strand_id
1 'polypeptide(L)'
;VHTWALEEGLPAEEPGCARQPPDGLSQADCVILPLPAADGTALHSPLSQFHPSLRQVFDALAPGQLVLAGMADPGLKALAQEHGVCLLDYFAREELAVANAVPTAEGAIQIAMDQLPITLHGAQVLVLGFGRIGQATALRLAALGAEVTVAARRWEALAWAKAVGCKGVLL
;
A
#
# COMPACT_ATOMS: atom_id res chain seq x y z
N VAL A 1 5.99 -17.17 -13.92
CA VAL A 1 5.59 -15.80 -13.54
C VAL A 1 6.28 -14.85 -14.51
N HIS A 2 5.53 -13.93 -15.07
CA HIS A 2 6.05 -12.85 -15.90
C HIS A 2 5.82 -11.53 -15.18
N THR A 3 6.82 -10.65 -15.18
CA THR A 3 6.73 -9.32 -14.60
C THR A 3 6.78 -8.26 -15.69
N TRP A 4 6.14 -7.11 -15.46
CA TRP A 4 6.09 -6.00 -16.38
C TRP A 4 6.05 -4.66 -15.64
N ALA A 5 6.67 -3.62 -16.20
CA ALA A 5 6.80 -2.29 -15.62
C ALA A 5 7.49 -2.29 -14.23
N LEU A 6 8.57 -3.08 -14.09
CA LEU A 6 9.40 -3.22 -12.90
C LEU A 6 10.90 -3.19 -13.24
N GLU A 7 11.30 -2.53 -14.34
CA GLU A 7 12.66 -2.59 -14.89
C GLU A 7 13.74 -2.12 -13.92
N GLU A 8 13.41 -1.17 -13.05
CA GLU A 8 14.36 -0.60 -12.07
C GLU A 8 14.44 -1.41 -10.76
N GLY A 9 13.49 -2.33 -10.53
CA GLY A 9 13.37 -3.08 -9.29
C GLY A 9 13.87 -4.53 -9.36
N LEU A 10 14.18 -5.04 -10.55
CA LEU A 10 14.60 -6.42 -10.75
C LEU A 10 16.03 -6.49 -11.27
N PRO A 11 16.79 -7.55 -10.90
CA PRO A 11 18.09 -7.83 -11.52
C PRO A 11 17.94 -7.97 -13.05
N ALA A 12 18.88 -7.40 -13.80
CA ALA A 12 18.86 -7.39 -15.27
C ALA A 12 18.83 -8.79 -15.93
N GLU A 13 19.06 -9.83 -15.17
CA GLU A 13 19.16 -11.22 -15.63
C GLU A 13 17.88 -12.05 -15.39
N GLU A 14 16.82 -11.48 -14.80
CA GLU A 14 15.56 -12.22 -14.62
C GLU A 14 14.83 -12.38 -15.96
N PRO A 15 14.66 -13.62 -16.47
CA PRO A 15 13.90 -13.87 -17.69
C PRO A 15 12.44 -13.55 -17.43
N GLY A 16 11.90 -12.56 -18.13
CA GLY A 16 10.47 -12.22 -18.07
C GLY A 16 10.13 -10.76 -17.78
N CYS A 17 11.12 -9.89 -17.59
CA CYS A 17 10.88 -8.45 -17.52
C CYS A 17 10.68 -7.89 -18.94
N ALA A 18 9.44 -7.76 -19.37
CA ALA A 18 9.11 -7.19 -20.69
C ALA A 18 8.88 -5.67 -20.58
N ARG A 19 9.51 -4.90 -21.48
CA ARG A 19 9.37 -3.43 -21.54
C ARG A 19 8.06 -2.96 -22.20
N GLN A 20 7.32 -3.86 -22.82
CA GLN A 20 6.01 -3.59 -23.43
C GLN A 20 4.96 -4.53 -22.84
N PRO A 21 3.65 -4.16 -22.91
CA PRO A 21 2.60 -5.10 -22.54
C PRO A 21 2.89 -6.42 -23.23
N PRO A 22 3.06 -7.52 -22.51
CA PRO A 22 3.37 -8.78 -23.13
C PRO A 22 2.20 -9.17 -24.05
N ASP A 23 2.51 -9.56 -25.29
CA ASP A 23 1.54 -10.11 -26.26
C ASP A 23 0.73 -11.30 -25.69
N GLY A 24 1.13 -11.81 -24.52
CA GLY A 24 0.48 -12.90 -23.80
C GLY A 24 -0.30 -12.48 -22.55
N LEU A 25 -0.60 -11.20 -22.34
CA LEU A 25 -1.34 -10.76 -21.13
C LEU A 25 -2.72 -11.43 -21.06
N SER A 26 -3.39 -11.58 -22.21
CA SER A 26 -4.67 -12.29 -22.33
C SER A 26 -4.58 -13.81 -22.10
N GLN A 27 -3.38 -14.39 -22.09
CA GLN A 27 -3.16 -15.82 -21.87
C GLN A 27 -2.77 -16.14 -20.41
N ALA A 28 -2.61 -15.11 -19.56
CA ALA A 28 -2.29 -15.31 -18.17
C ALA A 28 -3.53 -15.84 -17.41
N ASP A 29 -3.35 -16.84 -16.56
CA ASP A 29 -4.41 -17.37 -15.69
C ASP A 29 -4.89 -16.29 -14.69
N CYS A 30 -3.97 -15.42 -14.25
CA CYS A 30 -4.25 -14.35 -13.32
C CYS A 30 -3.29 -13.19 -13.55
N VAL A 31 -3.81 -11.97 -13.51
CA VAL A 31 -3.02 -10.73 -13.56
C VAL A 31 -3.05 -10.06 -12.20
N ILE A 32 -1.87 -9.72 -11.67
CA ILE A 32 -1.73 -9.05 -10.37
C ILE A 32 -1.27 -7.61 -10.62
N LEU A 33 -2.09 -6.67 -10.23
CA LEU A 33 -1.78 -5.24 -10.28
C LEU A 33 -1.09 -4.79 -8.97
N PRO A 34 -0.32 -3.71 -9.00
CA PRO A 34 0.39 -3.20 -7.83
C PRO A 34 -0.54 -2.66 -6.72
N LEU A 35 0.05 -2.24 -5.62
CA LEU A 35 -0.62 -1.57 -4.49
C LEU A 35 0.02 -0.18 -4.27
N PRO A 36 -0.70 0.92 -4.47
CA PRO A 36 -2.03 0.99 -5.09
C PRO A 36 -1.99 0.54 -6.56
N ALA A 37 -3.14 0.12 -7.11
CA ALA A 37 -3.19 -0.33 -8.50
C ALA A 37 -3.11 0.83 -9.49
N ALA A 38 -3.59 2.01 -9.10
CA ALA A 38 -3.73 3.17 -9.94
C ALA A 38 -2.99 4.39 -9.37
N ASP A 39 -2.46 5.19 -10.29
CA ASP A 39 -2.06 6.58 -10.05
C ASP A 39 -2.82 7.45 -11.07
N GLY A 40 -3.96 7.99 -10.62
CA GLY A 40 -4.95 8.60 -11.50
C GLY A 40 -5.51 7.59 -12.51
N THR A 41 -5.28 7.81 -13.81
CA THR A 41 -5.70 6.91 -14.90
C THR A 41 -4.60 5.96 -15.38
N ALA A 42 -3.40 6.08 -14.82
CA ALA A 42 -2.26 5.24 -15.16
C ALA A 42 -2.10 4.08 -14.17
N LEU A 43 -1.46 3.00 -14.63
CA LEU A 43 -0.97 1.95 -13.75
C LEU A 43 0.11 2.53 -12.82
N HIS A 44 0.01 2.24 -11.52
CA HIS A 44 1.06 2.63 -10.58
C HIS A 44 2.33 1.81 -10.82
N SER A 45 3.34 2.42 -11.43
CA SER A 45 4.59 1.75 -11.84
C SER A 45 5.82 2.58 -11.46
N PRO A 46 6.10 2.77 -10.14
CA PRO A 46 7.18 3.64 -9.67
C PRO A 46 8.59 3.12 -10.01
N LEU A 47 8.72 1.84 -10.37
CA LEU A 47 9.98 1.19 -10.75
C LEU A 47 10.11 1.02 -12.27
N SER A 48 9.42 1.86 -13.05
CA SER A 48 9.46 1.84 -14.50
C SER A 48 9.43 3.27 -15.05
N GLN A 49 10.10 3.50 -16.17
CA GLN A 49 9.96 4.74 -16.94
C GLN A 49 8.71 4.72 -17.84
N PHE A 50 8.07 3.56 -17.95
CA PHE A 50 6.86 3.37 -18.73
C PHE A 50 5.64 3.34 -17.83
N HIS A 51 4.71 4.28 -18.04
CA HIS A 51 3.48 4.42 -17.25
C HIS A 51 2.25 4.17 -18.14
N PRO A 52 1.87 2.91 -18.38
CA PRO A 52 0.73 2.59 -19.22
C PRO A 52 -0.56 3.10 -18.57
N SER A 53 -1.51 3.52 -19.39
CA SER A 53 -2.85 3.78 -18.88
C SER A 53 -3.51 2.47 -18.44
N LEU A 54 -4.36 2.54 -17.42
CA LEU A 54 -5.14 1.37 -16.98
C LEU A 54 -6.00 0.83 -18.14
N ARG A 55 -6.53 1.70 -18.99
CA ARG A 55 -7.30 1.27 -20.17
C ARG A 55 -6.45 0.41 -21.12
N GLN A 56 -5.21 0.80 -21.43
CA GLN A 56 -4.31 -0.02 -22.25
C GLN A 56 -4.04 -1.40 -21.63
N VAL A 57 -3.93 -1.46 -20.30
CA VAL A 57 -3.78 -2.74 -19.61
C VAL A 57 -5.04 -3.60 -19.77
N PHE A 58 -6.22 -3.00 -19.54
CA PHE A 58 -7.48 -3.73 -19.59
C PHE A 58 -7.90 -4.12 -21.00
N ASP A 59 -7.57 -3.31 -22.02
CA ASP A 59 -7.78 -3.64 -23.45
C ASP A 59 -6.99 -4.89 -23.87
N ALA A 60 -5.90 -5.22 -23.17
CA ALA A 60 -5.08 -6.40 -23.45
C ALA A 60 -5.51 -7.66 -22.67
N LEU A 61 -6.54 -7.56 -21.81
CA LEU A 61 -7.05 -8.68 -21.01
C LEU A 61 -8.14 -9.46 -21.75
N ALA A 62 -8.28 -10.73 -21.41
CA ALA A 62 -9.38 -11.55 -21.92
C ALA A 62 -10.63 -11.41 -21.00
N PRO A 63 -11.86 -11.42 -21.57
CA PRO A 63 -13.08 -11.48 -20.79
C PRO A 63 -13.09 -12.70 -19.86
N GLY A 64 -13.53 -12.51 -18.60
CA GLY A 64 -13.54 -13.55 -17.57
C GLY A 64 -12.21 -13.78 -16.88
N GLN A 65 -11.13 -13.13 -17.31
CA GLN A 65 -9.80 -13.26 -16.72
C GLN A 65 -9.80 -12.74 -15.27
N LEU A 66 -9.05 -13.40 -14.38
CA LEU A 66 -8.88 -12.98 -12.99
C LEU A 66 -7.86 -11.86 -12.89
N VAL A 67 -8.25 -10.76 -12.27
CA VAL A 67 -7.38 -9.61 -11.98
C VAL A 67 -7.39 -9.35 -10.47
N LEU A 68 -6.23 -9.38 -9.85
CA LEU A 68 -6.03 -9.03 -8.45
C LEU A 68 -5.48 -7.60 -8.37
N ALA A 69 -6.12 -6.73 -7.61
CA ALA A 69 -5.68 -5.34 -7.43
C ALA A 69 -5.64 -4.96 -5.96
N GLY A 70 -4.79 -4.02 -5.60
CA GLY A 70 -4.82 -3.43 -4.27
C GLY A 70 -5.38 -2.00 -4.32
N MET A 71 -6.30 -1.66 -3.41
CA MET A 71 -6.98 -0.37 -3.34
C MET A 71 -7.73 -0.02 -4.64
N ALA A 72 -8.57 -0.95 -5.11
CA ALA A 72 -9.35 -0.74 -6.32
C ALA A 72 -10.42 0.35 -6.12
N ASP A 73 -10.21 1.49 -6.75
CA ASP A 73 -11.12 2.61 -6.74
C ASP A 73 -12.38 2.36 -7.61
N PRO A 74 -13.40 3.22 -7.56
CA PRO A 74 -14.60 3.06 -8.39
C PRO A 74 -14.30 3.09 -9.90
N GLY A 75 -13.29 3.84 -10.35
CA GLY A 75 -12.89 3.92 -11.75
C GLY A 75 -12.33 2.59 -12.25
N LEU A 76 -11.42 1.98 -11.47
CA LEU A 76 -10.86 0.66 -11.78
C LEU A 76 -11.94 -0.42 -11.80
N LYS A 77 -12.90 -0.38 -10.87
CA LYS A 77 -14.04 -1.30 -10.84
C LYS A 77 -14.95 -1.17 -12.06
N ALA A 78 -15.23 0.07 -12.48
CA ALA A 78 -16.01 0.33 -13.68
C ALA A 78 -15.29 -0.17 -14.94
N LEU A 79 -13.98 0.06 -15.04
CA LEU A 79 -13.16 -0.41 -16.15
C LEU A 79 -13.14 -1.94 -16.23
N ALA A 80 -13.01 -2.61 -15.09
CA ALA A 80 -13.07 -4.08 -15.02
C ALA A 80 -14.42 -4.62 -15.48
N GLN A 81 -15.52 -3.96 -15.11
CA GLN A 81 -16.85 -4.33 -15.56
C GLN A 81 -17.04 -4.10 -17.06
N GLU A 82 -16.54 -3.00 -17.60
CA GLU A 82 -16.57 -2.69 -19.03
C GLU A 82 -15.89 -3.79 -19.87
N HIS A 83 -14.75 -4.31 -19.39
CA HIS A 83 -13.98 -5.35 -20.09
C HIS A 83 -14.40 -6.79 -19.71
N GLY A 84 -15.37 -6.94 -18.81
CA GLY A 84 -15.88 -8.26 -18.40
C GLY A 84 -14.86 -9.12 -17.66
N VAL A 85 -13.87 -8.52 -16.99
CA VAL A 85 -12.86 -9.23 -16.17
C VAL A 85 -13.32 -9.41 -14.74
N CYS A 86 -12.83 -10.45 -14.06
CA CYS A 86 -13.11 -10.72 -12.65
C CYS A 86 -12.09 -9.97 -11.77
N LEU A 87 -12.45 -8.78 -11.28
CA LEU A 87 -11.59 -7.98 -10.41
C LEU A 87 -11.81 -8.32 -8.93
N LEU A 88 -10.75 -8.70 -8.23
CA LEU A 88 -10.73 -8.88 -6.78
C LEU A 88 -9.77 -7.89 -6.13
N ASP A 89 -10.29 -7.08 -5.20
CA ASP A 89 -9.46 -6.19 -4.38
C ASP A 89 -8.94 -6.93 -3.15
N TYR A 90 -7.67 -7.38 -3.21
CA TYR A 90 -7.05 -8.10 -2.10
C TYR A 90 -6.80 -7.19 -0.88
N PHE A 91 -6.71 -5.86 -1.06
CA PHE A 91 -6.49 -4.92 0.03
C PHE A 91 -7.79 -4.54 0.77
N ALA A 92 -8.95 -4.94 0.23
CA ALA A 92 -10.22 -4.85 0.95
C ALA A 92 -10.31 -5.86 2.12
N ARG A 93 -9.40 -6.84 2.19
CA ARG A 93 -9.31 -7.80 3.29
C ARG A 93 -8.67 -7.14 4.51
N GLU A 94 -9.42 -7.11 5.62
CA GLU A 94 -8.98 -6.44 6.85
C GLU A 94 -7.70 -7.06 7.43
N GLU A 95 -7.58 -8.38 7.39
CA GLU A 95 -6.41 -9.09 7.89
C GLU A 95 -5.13 -8.71 7.13
N LEU A 96 -5.21 -8.47 5.82
CA LEU A 96 -4.08 -7.99 5.04
C LEU A 96 -3.74 -6.55 5.38
N ALA A 97 -4.76 -5.70 5.53
CA ALA A 97 -4.57 -4.29 5.89
C ALA A 97 -3.93 -4.14 7.27
N VAL A 98 -4.30 -4.99 8.23
CA VAL A 98 -3.66 -5.05 9.55
C VAL A 98 -2.21 -5.54 9.45
N ALA A 99 -1.97 -6.63 8.72
CA ALA A 99 -0.62 -7.16 8.52
C ALA A 99 0.31 -6.14 7.84
N ASN A 100 -0.18 -5.42 6.82
CA ASN A 100 0.58 -4.38 6.12
C ASN A 100 0.84 -3.12 6.97
N ALA A 101 0.07 -2.88 8.02
CA ALA A 101 0.31 -1.77 8.93
C ALA A 101 1.63 -1.92 9.72
N VAL A 102 2.09 -3.15 9.92
CA VAL A 102 3.35 -3.44 10.65
C VAL A 102 4.57 -2.93 9.88
N PRO A 103 4.88 -3.41 8.67
CA PRO A 103 6.02 -2.90 7.92
C PRO A 103 5.90 -1.42 7.57
N THR A 104 4.69 -0.89 7.37
CA THR A 104 4.47 0.54 7.16
C THR A 104 4.88 1.36 8.39
N ALA A 105 4.54 0.91 9.58
CA ALA A 105 4.94 1.55 10.83
C ALA A 105 6.46 1.49 11.03
N GLU A 106 7.08 0.35 10.72
CA GLU A 106 8.54 0.17 10.82
C GLU A 106 9.29 1.06 9.84
N GLY A 107 8.82 1.17 8.59
CA GLY A 107 9.38 2.08 7.60
C GLY A 107 9.28 3.55 8.03
N ALA A 108 8.16 3.97 8.60
CA ALA A 108 8.00 5.33 9.14
C ALA A 108 8.98 5.61 10.30
N ILE A 109 9.19 4.64 11.19
CA ILE A 109 10.14 4.73 12.30
C ILE A 109 11.58 4.76 11.76
N GLN A 110 11.92 3.93 10.78
CA GLN A 110 13.22 3.95 10.11
C GLN A 110 13.54 5.32 9.52
N ILE A 111 12.60 5.91 8.78
CA ILE A 111 12.75 7.25 8.21
C ILE A 111 12.95 8.29 9.33
N ALA A 112 12.19 8.21 10.41
CA ALA A 112 12.34 9.11 11.54
C ALA A 112 13.74 8.99 12.18
N MET A 113 14.25 7.78 12.36
CA MET A 113 15.60 7.54 12.92
C MET A 113 16.72 8.04 11.99
N ASP A 114 16.51 7.97 10.68
CA ASP A 114 17.48 8.43 9.69
C ASP A 114 17.51 9.97 9.56
N GLN A 115 16.34 10.59 9.63
CA GLN A 115 16.19 12.03 9.36
C GLN A 115 16.30 12.94 10.59
N LEU A 116 16.08 12.39 11.80
CA LEU A 116 16.13 13.19 13.02
C LEU A 116 17.55 13.22 13.62
N PRO A 117 18.04 14.39 14.07
CA PRO A 117 19.35 14.51 14.73
C PRO A 117 19.31 14.06 16.20
N ILE A 118 18.27 13.38 16.63
CA ILE A 118 18.06 12.92 18.01
C ILE A 118 17.66 11.44 18.03
N THR A 119 17.83 10.79 19.17
CA THR A 119 17.29 9.45 19.40
C THR A 119 15.77 9.49 19.59
N LEU A 120 15.08 8.41 19.25
CA LEU A 120 13.65 8.29 19.53
C LEU A 120 13.36 8.10 21.05
N HIS A 121 14.30 7.54 21.80
CA HIS A 121 14.19 7.45 23.25
C HIS A 121 14.12 8.85 23.89
N GLY A 122 13.05 9.13 24.61
CA GLY A 122 12.75 10.45 25.20
C GLY A 122 12.21 11.49 24.22
N ALA A 123 12.09 11.17 22.93
CA ALA A 123 11.54 12.09 21.95
C ALA A 123 10.03 12.29 22.15
N GLN A 124 9.57 13.52 21.94
CA GLN A 124 8.14 13.86 21.92
C GLN A 124 7.58 13.56 20.53
N VAL A 125 6.70 12.59 20.42
CA VAL A 125 6.15 12.16 19.10
C VAL A 125 4.64 12.33 19.08
N LEU A 126 4.13 13.00 18.05
CA LEU A 126 2.70 13.13 17.77
C LEU A 126 2.31 12.17 16.65
N VAL A 127 1.38 11.25 16.94
CA VAL A 127 0.79 10.35 15.96
C VAL A 127 -0.60 10.86 15.59
N LEU A 128 -0.78 11.26 14.32
CA LEU A 128 -2.06 11.73 13.81
C LEU A 128 -2.92 10.56 13.33
N GLY A 129 -3.97 10.26 14.10
CA GLY A 129 -4.86 9.13 13.87
C GLY A 129 -4.43 7.87 14.66
N PHE A 130 -5.43 7.07 15.04
CA PHE A 130 -5.22 5.82 15.79
C PHE A 130 -5.95 4.66 15.10
N GLY A 131 -5.78 4.59 13.77
CA GLY A 131 -6.16 3.44 12.96
C GLY A 131 -5.09 2.36 12.99
N ARG A 132 -5.13 1.39 12.08
CA ARG A 132 -4.20 0.25 11.99
C ARG A 132 -2.73 0.67 12.03
N ILE A 133 -2.34 1.59 11.15
CA ILE A 133 -0.95 2.10 11.09
C ILE A 133 -0.63 2.93 12.34
N GLY A 134 -1.51 3.85 12.75
CA GLY A 134 -1.28 4.68 13.94
C GLY A 134 -1.10 3.86 15.21
N GLN A 135 -1.86 2.79 15.40
CA GLN A 135 -1.68 1.85 16.52
C GLN A 135 -0.33 1.13 16.43
N ALA A 136 -0.01 0.57 15.26
CA ALA A 136 1.24 -0.14 15.06
C ALA A 136 2.46 0.76 15.30
N THR A 137 2.40 2.03 14.84
CA THR A 137 3.46 3.02 15.02
C THR A 137 3.58 3.48 16.48
N ALA A 138 2.45 3.86 17.11
CA ALA A 138 2.46 4.37 18.48
C ALA A 138 3.00 3.35 19.48
N LEU A 139 2.60 2.08 19.36
CA LEU A 139 3.09 1.00 20.23
C LEU A 139 4.60 0.78 20.08
N ARG A 140 5.12 0.81 18.86
CA ARG A 140 6.57 0.64 18.60
C ARG A 140 7.38 1.83 19.08
N LEU A 141 6.90 3.05 18.85
CA LEU A 141 7.54 4.26 19.37
C LEU A 141 7.59 4.28 20.89
N ALA A 142 6.49 3.91 21.55
CA ALA A 142 6.45 3.79 23.00
C ALA A 142 7.44 2.71 23.52
N ALA A 143 7.54 1.57 22.83
CA ALA A 143 8.51 0.52 23.15
C ALA A 143 9.97 0.97 22.96
N LEU A 144 10.24 1.90 22.04
CA LEU A 144 11.54 2.55 21.86
C LEU A 144 11.80 3.66 22.90
N GLY A 145 10.86 3.90 23.80
CA GLY A 145 10.99 4.89 24.87
C GLY A 145 10.62 6.31 24.48
N ALA A 146 9.92 6.51 23.37
CA ALA A 146 9.39 7.81 23.00
C ALA A 146 8.16 8.20 23.85
N GLU A 147 7.97 9.50 24.11
CA GLU A 147 6.75 10.03 24.69
C GLU A 147 5.69 10.27 23.62
N VAL A 148 4.80 9.30 23.44
CA VAL A 148 3.84 9.30 22.35
C VAL A 148 2.54 9.99 22.75
N THR A 149 2.13 10.98 21.94
CA THR A 149 0.81 11.60 21.99
C THR A 149 0.04 11.20 20.72
N VAL A 150 -1.15 10.66 20.90
CA VAL A 150 -2.06 10.31 19.80
C VAL A 150 -3.11 11.39 19.66
N ALA A 151 -3.27 11.95 18.47
CA ALA A 151 -4.34 12.86 18.12
C ALA A 151 -5.39 12.13 17.27
N ALA A 152 -6.64 12.10 17.72
CA ALA A 152 -7.70 11.40 17.00
C ALA A 152 -9.06 12.10 17.19
N ARG A 153 -9.98 11.88 16.23
CA ARG A 153 -11.33 12.48 16.25
C ARG A 153 -12.34 11.71 17.12
N ARG A 154 -12.08 10.44 17.41
CA ARG A 154 -13.01 9.57 18.14
C ARG A 154 -12.51 9.29 19.55
N TRP A 155 -13.41 9.44 20.51
CA TRP A 155 -13.12 9.17 21.93
C TRP A 155 -12.68 7.73 22.21
N GLU A 156 -13.23 6.75 21.47
CA GLU A 156 -12.82 5.35 21.57
C GLU A 156 -11.33 5.17 21.22
N ALA A 157 -10.87 5.84 20.16
CA ALA A 157 -9.47 5.79 19.74
C ALA A 157 -8.55 6.39 20.82
N LEU A 158 -8.97 7.48 21.45
CA LEU A 158 -8.24 8.09 22.57
C LEU A 158 -8.24 7.23 23.82
N ALA A 159 -9.35 6.54 24.11
CA ALA A 159 -9.42 5.59 25.21
C ALA A 159 -8.45 4.42 25.01
N TRP A 160 -8.41 3.86 23.81
CA TRP A 160 -7.44 2.81 23.45
C TRP A 160 -6.00 3.32 23.51
N ALA A 161 -5.71 4.52 23.00
CA ALA A 161 -4.37 5.11 23.08
C ALA A 161 -3.91 5.21 24.54
N LYS A 162 -4.79 5.66 25.45
CA LYS A 162 -4.50 5.72 26.88
C LYS A 162 -4.30 4.34 27.52
N ALA A 163 -5.11 3.36 27.15
CA ALA A 163 -5.01 1.99 27.65
C ALA A 163 -3.66 1.33 27.31
N VAL A 164 -3.02 1.74 26.22
CA VAL A 164 -1.69 1.25 25.80
C VAL A 164 -0.54 2.21 26.20
N GLY A 165 -0.80 3.16 27.11
CA GLY A 165 0.23 4.02 27.69
C GLY A 165 0.56 5.30 26.91
N CYS A 166 -0.18 5.62 25.85
CA CYS A 166 0.00 6.87 25.10
C CYS A 166 -0.84 8.01 25.67
N LYS A 167 -0.38 9.25 25.52
CA LYS A 167 -1.19 10.45 25.75
C LYS A 167 -2.22 10.58 24.63
N GLY A 168 -3.41 11.13 24.88
CA GLY A 168 -4.45 11.33 23.88
C GLY A 168 -4.93 12.76 23.82
N VAL A 169 -5.08 13.31 22.62
CA VAL A 169 -5.63 14.64 22.36
C VAL A 169 -6.71 14.55 21.27
N LEU A 170 -7.81 15.28 21.47
CA LEU A 170 -8.89 15.34 20.49
C LEU A 170 -8.51 16.29 19.35
N LEU A 171 -8.75 15.84 18.09
CA LEU A 171 -8.59 16.64 16.89
C LEU A 171 -9.87 17.43 16.57
#